data_88526817481ecf3aae0b529209d3d7a5
#
_entry.id   88526817481ecf3aae0b529209d3d7a5
#
_cell.length_a   1.000
_cell.length_b   1.000
_cell.length_c   1.000
_cell.angle_alpha   90.00
_cell.angle_beta   90.00
_cell.angle_gamma   90.00
#
_symmetry.space_group_name_H-M   'P 1'
#
loop_
_entity.id
_entity.type
_entity.pdbx_description
1 polymer ?
#
loop_
_entity_poly.entity_id
_entity_poly.type
_entity_poly.pdbx_seq_one_letter_code
_entity_poly.pdbx_strand_id
1 'polypeptide(L)'
;LSRFYTLTHIREYLYTEKENDMRLSGQKQFDYVDPRNRQVQIEREVAFTRYLKRIGALLTPVKSRIDLNEGCFEFEASVIIPVYNRVRTVNDAIGSALSQKADFKYNIIVIDNHSTDGTTEAIEQYKDNSSVIHIIPERTDLGIGGCWNLGVNHPQCGRFAVQLDSDDLYSSPDTLQKIVDKFRQEQCAMVIGTYQMTNFSLEPIPPGVIDHKEWTSDNGHNNALRINGLGAPRAFFTPLLREIRVPNTSYGEDYALGLAISRRFPIGRIYDVLYLCRRWEGNSDAALSIEKTNRNNDYKDSLRTLEIAKRKELNGIMFHKPTLDDFITDNRSTWPLLNQNIKEAQTKYENGQCFLKSVGNYYVHILPYREK
;
A
#
# COMPACT_ATOMS: atom_id res chain seq x y z
N LEU A 1 3.12 12.99 24.61
CA LEU A 1 2.82 14.34 25.10
C LEU A 1 1.47 14.82 24.59
N SER A 2 1.21 14.79 23.29
CA SER A 2 -0.03 15.26 22.67
C SER A 2 -1.33 14.65 23.24
N ARG A 3 -1.25 13.46 23.87
CA ARG A 3 -2.40 12.83 24.53
C ARG A 3 -2.86 13.53 25.80
N PHE A 4 -1.93 14.21 26.48
CA PHE A 4 -2.17 14.80 27.81
C PHE A 4 -2.04 16.33 27.81
N TYR A 5 -1.44 16.89 26.76
CA TYR A 5 -1.12 18.31 26.68
C TYR A 5 -1.45 18.85 25.30
N THR A 6 -1.89 20.10 25.26
CA THR A 6 -2.04 20.83 24.01
C THR A 6 -0.66 21.10 23.41
N LEU A 7 -0.49 20.81 22.13
CA LEU A 7 0.71 21.17 21.40
C LEU A 7 0.46 22.49 20.67
N THR A 8 1.34 23.45 20.88
CA THR A 8 1.31 24.73 20.16
C THR A 8 2.30 24.67 19.01
N HIS A 9 1.81 24.86 17.79
CA HIS A 9 2.65 24.97 16.60
C HIS A 9 3.05 26.45 16.41
N ILE A 10 4.35 26.71 16.42
CA ILE A 10 4.90 28.04 16.11
C ILE A 10 5.23 28.03 14.61
N ARG A 11 4.57 28.93 13.85
CA ARG A 11 4.73 29.01 12.39
C ARG A 11 5.92 29.88 11.99
N GLU A 12 7.07 29.62 12.58
CA GLU A 12 8.32 30.32 12.35
C GLU A 12 9.46 29.33 12.18
N TYR A 13 10.47 29.67 11.41
CA TYR A 13 11.69 28.89 11.31
C TYR A 13 12.55 29.15 12.54
N LEU A 14 12.48 28.27 13.54
CA LEU A 14 13.16 28.45 14.83
C LEU A 14 14.56 27.83 14.87
N TYR A 15 14.89 26.96 13.92
CA TYR A 15 16.20 26.31 13.84
C TYR A 15 16.53 25.93 12.39
N THR A 16 17.80 25.70 12.13
CA THR A 16 18.30 25.15 10.88
C THR A 16 18.82 23.74 11.13
N GLU A 17 18.25 22.77 10.43
CA GLU A 17 18.77 21.39 10.45
C GLU A 17 19.86 21.25 9.40
N LYS A 18 21.05 20.84 9.85
CA LYS A 18 22.12 20.39 8.94
C LYS A 18 21.94 18.90 8.72
N GLU A 19 21.68 18.53 7.48
CA GLU A 19 21.54 17.12 7.14
C GLU A 19 22.89 16.42 7.31
N ASN A 20 22.97 15.55 8.31
CA ASN A 20 24.08 14.65 8.54
C ASN A 20 23.50 13.27 8.84
N ASP A 21 23.51 12.41 7.83
CA ASP A 21 22.96 11.07 7.98
C ASP A 21 23.88 10.19 8.81
N MET A 22 23.54 10.01 10.10
CA MET A 22 24.27 9.19 11.07
C MET A 22 23.75 7.75 11.14
N ARG A 23 22.83 7.34 10.26
CA ARG A 23 22.30 5.98 10.27
C ARG A 23 23.38 4.99 9.87
N LEU A 24 23.37 3.83 10.52
CA LEU A 24 24.33 2.75 10.25
C LEU A 24 24.23 2.23 8.81
N SER A 25 23.05 2.27 8.22
CA SER A 25 22.82 1.88 6.82
C SER A 25 23.43 2.86 5.81
N GLY A 26 23.55 4.14 6.18
CA GLY A 26 23.93 5.21 5.25
C GLY A 26 22.90 5.49 4.15
N GLN A 27 21.68 4.93 4.27
CA GLN A 27 20.62 5.06 3.27
C GLN A 27 19.32 5.53 3.91
N LYS A 28 18.69 6.56 3.34
CA LYS A 28 17.40 7.09 3.81
C LYS A 28 16.25 6.16 3.48
N GLN A 29 16.25 5.56 2.31
CA GLN A 29 15.25 4.62 1.86
C GLN A 29 15.58 3.22 2.37
N PHE A 30 14.57 2.47 2.81
CA PHE A 30 14.70 1.10 3.35
C PHE A 30 15.48 0.95 4.66
N ASP A 31 15.80 2.05 5.33
CA ASP A 31 16.49 2.01 6.64
C ASP A 31 15.77 1.11 7.67
N TYR A 32 14.45 1.09 7.62
CA TYR A 32 13.62 0.31 8.55
C TYR A 32 13.68 -1.22 8.33
N VAL A 33 14.16 -1.69 7.19
CA VAL A 33 14.35 -3.11 6.88
C VAL A 33 15.83 -3.54 6.92
N ASP A 34 16.75 -2.59 7.08
CA ASP A 34 18.18 -2.89 7.15
C ASP A 34 18.51 -3.70 8.42
N PRO A 35 19.15 -4.88 8.30
CA PRO A 35 19.50 -5.70 9.46
C PRO A 35 20.35 -4.99 10.51
N ARG A 36 21.16 -4.00 10.11
CA ARG A 36 22.00 -3.20 11.03
C ARG A 36 21.16 -2.35 11.99
N ASN A 37 19.93 -2.00 11.59
CA ASN A 37 19.00 -1.21 12.39
C ASN A 37 17.96 -2.08 13.12
N ARG A 38 18.09 -3.41 13.10
CA ARG A 38 17.10 -4.35 13.65
C ARG A 38 16.74 -4.04 15.10
N GLN A 39 17.72 -3.75 15.95
CA GLN A 39 17.47 -3.44 17.36
C GLN A 39 16.61 -2.17 17.51
N VAL A 40 16.92 -1.13 16.77
CA VAL A 40 16.13 0.13 16.76
C VAL A 40 14.70 -0.13 16.30
N GLN A 41 14.49 -0.99 15.30
CA GLN A 41 13.16 -1.34 14.82
C GLN A 41 12.36 -2.11 15.89
N ILE A 42 12.99 -3.03 16.63
CA ILE A 42 12.36 -3.77 17.75
C ILE A 42 11.91 -2.78 18.84
N GLU A 43 12.75 -1.85 19.22
CA GLU A 43 12.42 -0.85 20.26
C GLU A 43 11.26 0.04 19.82
N ARG A 44 11.25 0.47 18.56
CA ARG A 44 10.14 1.25 17.96
C ARG A 44 8.85 0.45 17.93
N GLU A 45 8.90 -0.83 17.58
CA GLU A 45 7.74 -1.72 17.59
C GLU A 45 7.15 -1.87 18.98
N VAL A 46 7.98 -2.09 19.99
CA VAL A 46 7.54 -2.17 21.40
C VAL A 46 6.86 -0.87 21.84
N ALA A 47 7.47 0.27 21.54
CA ALA A 47 6.91 1.58 21.89
C ALA A 47 5.58 1.83 21.19
N PHE A 48 5.49 1.48 19.91
CA PHE A 48 4.28 1.64 19.10
C PHE A 48 3.16 0.69 19.56
N THR A 49 3.48 -0.56 19.86
CA THR A 49 2.51 -1.53 20.41
C THR A 49 1.92 -1.04 21.72
N ARG A 50 2.73 -0.48 22.61
CA ARG A 50 2.24 0.16 23.86
C ARG A 50 1.34 1.35 23.57
N TYR A 51 1.67 2.15 22.56
CA TYR A 51 0.82 3.27 22.13
C TYR A 51 -0.52 2.77 21.64
N LEU A 52 -0.57 1.79 20.72
CA LEU A 52 -1.82 1.21 20.22
C LEU A 52 -2.70 0.64 21.36
N LYS A 53 -2.07 -0.03 22.34
CA LYS A 53 -2.80 -0.51 23.54
C LYS A 53 -3.44 0.64 24.30
N ARG A 54 -2.70 1.72 24.51
CA ARG A 54 -3.21 2.91 25.27
C ARG A 54 -4.36 3.61 24.58
N ILE A 55 -4.34 3.68 23.26
CA ILE A 55 -5.41 4.34 22.50
C ILE A 55 -6.56 3.38 22.13
N GLY A 56 -6.47 2.11 22.52
CA GLY A 56 -7.50 1.10 22.22
C GLY A 56 -7.53 0.60 20.79
N ALA A 57 -6.43 0.75 20.05
CA ALA A 57 -6.32 0.33 18.64
C ALA A 57 -5.44 -0.91 18.46
N LEU A 58 -4.96 -1.53 19.53
CA LEU A 58 -4.23 -2.79 19.46
C LEU A 58 -5.19 -3.92 19.12
N LEU A 59 -4.88 -4.68 18.10
CA LEU A 59 -5.61 -5.90 17.74
C LEU A 59 -4.86 -7.12 18.26
N THR A 60 -5.61 -8.13 18.70
CA THR A 60 -5.09 -9.49 18.89
C THR A 60 -4.76 -10.12 17.55
N PRO A 61 -3.88 -11.14 17.50
CA PRO A 61 -3.58 -11.84 16.25
C PRO A 61 -4.84 -12.31 15.54
N VAL A 62 -4.92 -12.00 14.26
CA VAL A 62 -6.12 -12.29 13.46
C VAL A 62 -6.21 -13.77 13.19
N LYS A 63 -7.39 -14.35 13.38
CA LYS A 63 -7.67 -15.78 13.21
C LYS A 63 -8.85 -16.06 12.29
N SER A 64 -9.41 -15.05 11.63
CA SER A 64 -10.49 -15.25 10.68
C SER A 64 -9.99 -16.07 9.50
N ARG A 65 -10.56 -17.24 9.29
CA ARG A 65 -10.29 -18.06 8.11
C ARG A 65 -11.01 -17.48 6.91
N ILE A 66 -10.40 -17.62 5.75
CA ILE A 66 -11.01 -17.30 4.47
C ILE A 66 -11.35 -18.61 3.74
N ASP A 67 -12.51 -18.65 3.11
CA ASP A 67 -12.86 -19.78 2.25
C ASP A 67 -12.26 -19.54 0.85
N LEU A 68 -11.12 -20.15 0.61
CA LEU A 68 -10.44 -20.05 -0.68
C LEU A 68 -11.18 -20.76 -1.82
N ASN A 69 -12.25 -21.53 -1.54
CA ASN A 69 -13.08 -22.16 -2.56
C ASN A 69 -14.24 -21.26 -3.02
N GLU A 70 -14.40 -20.10 -2.42
CA GLU A 70 -15.43 -19.15 -2.85
C GLU A 70 -15.27 -18.74 -4.32
N GLY A 71 -16.36 -18.82 -5.06
CA GLY A 71 -16.44 -18.45 -6.49
C GLY A 71 -15.96 -19.55 -7.44
N CYS A 72 -16.34 -19.39 -8.70
CA CYS A 72 -15.90 -20.24 -9.81
C CYS A 72 -14.90 -19.47 -10.67
N PHE A 73 -13.73 -20.03 -10.89
CA PHE A 73 -12.65 -19.40 -11.65
C PHE A 73 -12.12 -20.37 -12.70
N GLU A 74 -11.95 -19.90 -13.94
CA GLU A 74 -11.31 -20.65 -15.00
C GLU A 74 -9.79 -20.75 -14.75
N PHE A 75 -9.20 -19.68 -14.25
CA PHE A 75 -7.79 -19.56 -13.91
C PHE A 75 -7.61 -19.55 -12.39
N GLU A 76 -6.60 -20.25 -11.91
CA GLU A 76 -6.26 -20.22 -10.48
C GLU A 76 -5.55 -18.93 -10.09
N ALA A 77 -4.73 -18.39 -10.99
CA ALA A 77 -4.06 -17.10 -10.76
C ALA A 77 -4.13 -16.21 -12.00
N SER A 78 -4.13 -14.89 -11.76
CA SER A 78 -3.88 -13.86 -12.78
C SER A 78 -2.73 -12.99 -12.35
N VAL A 79 -1.76 -12.81 -13.24
CA VAL A 79 -0.73 -11.77 -13.07
C VAL A 79 -1.30 -10.45 -13.55
N ILE A 80 -1.38 -9.45 -12.67
CA ILE A 80 -1.91 -8.13 -12.99
C ILE A 80 -0.74 -7.17 -13.21
N ILE A 81 -0.66 -6.58 -14.41
CA ILE A 81 0.42 -5.67 -14.83
C ILE A 81 -0.18 -4.32 -15.24
N PRO A 82 -0.32 -3.35 -14.32
CA PRO A 82 -0.58 -1.98 -14.70
C PRO A 82 0.63 -1.39 -15.42
N VAL A 83 0.41 -0.72 -16.55
CA VAL A 83 1.49 -0.12 -17.32
C VAL A 83 1.14 1.27 -17.83
N TYR A 84 2.13 2.16 -17.82
CA TYR A 84 2.09 3.47 -18.45
C TYR A 84 3.50 3.86 -18.85
N ASN A 85 3.73 3.99 -20.17
CA ASN A 85 5.02 4.40 -20.76
C ASN A 85 6.21 3.55 -20.26
N ARG A 86 6.23 2.27 -20.66
CA ARG A 86 7.24 1.28 -20.25
C ARG A 86 7.76 0.44 -21.40
N VAL A 87 7.90 1.04 -22.60
CA VAL A 87 8.35 0.32 -23.81
C VAL A 87 9.66 -0.44 -23.62
N ARG A 88 10.57 0.07 -22.76
CA ARG A 88 11.88 -0.55 -22.50
C ARG A 88 11.81 -1.81 -21.61
N THR A 89 10.74 -2.00 -20.85
CA THR A 89 10.70 -3.00 -19.78
C THR A 89 9.49 -3.92 -19.83
N VAL A 90 8.38 -3.49 -20.46
CA VAL A 90 7.11 -4.24 -20.44
C VAL A 90 7.26 -5.66 -21.02
N ASN A 91 8.10 -5.84 -22.05
CA ASN A 91 8.36 -7.17 -22.64
C ASN A 91 9.09 -8.09 -21.67
N ASP A 92 10.03 -7.56 -20.86
CA ASP A 92 10.71 -8.33 -19.83
C ASP A 92 9.71 -8.80 -18.75
N ALA A 93 8.83 -7.90 -18.30
CA ALA A 93 7.80 -8.21 -17.31
C ALA A 93 6.84 -9.29 -17.82
N ILE A 94 6.26 -9.11 -19.02
CA ILE A 94 5.36 -10.10 -19.63
C ILE A 94 6.10 -11.44 -19.85
N GLY A 95 7.33 -11.40 -20.36
CA GLY A 95 8.15 -12.59 -20.59
C GLY A 95 8.43 -13.35 -19.29
N SER A 96 8.72 -12.65 -18.18
CA SER A 96 8.93 -13.28 -16.86
C SER A 96 7.66 -13.94 -16.33
N ALA A 97 6.49 -13.33 -16.60
CA ALA A 97 5.20 -13.91 -16.24
C ALA A 97 4.84 -15.14 -17.12
N LEU A 98 5.10 -15.06 -18.42
CA LEU A 98 4.87 -16.19 -19.34
C LEU A 98 5.80 -17.39 -19.08
N SER A 99 6.97 -17.17 -18.49
CA SER A 99 7.93 -18.23 -18.16
C SER A 99 7.60 -19.00 -16.89
N GLN A 100 6.52 -18.64 -16.18
CA GLN A 100 6.14 -19.32 -14.95
C GLN A 100 5.68 -20.74 -15.22
N LYS A 101 6.08 -21.65 -14.33
CA LYS A 101 5.71 -23.07 -14.34
C LYS A 101 4.84 -23.36 -13.12
N ALA A 102 3.60 -23.69 -13.36
CA ALA A 102 2.62 -23.98 -12.33
C ALA A 102 1.80 -25.24 -12.71
N ASP A 103 1.29 -25.95 -11.71
CA ASP A 103 0.41 -27.11 -11.87
C ASP A 103 -1.07 -26.72 -12.11
N PHE A 104 -1.33 -25.44 -12.26
CA PHE A 104 -2.64 -24.83 -12.48
C PHE A 104 -2.64 -23.88 -13.68
N LYS A 105 -3.84 -23.55 -14.18
CA LYS A 105 -4.00 -22.55 -15.22
C LYS A 105 -3.85 -21.14 -14.66
N TYR A 106 -3.09 -20.31 -15.34
CA TYR A 106 -3.01 -18.88 -15.05
C TYR A 106 -3.02 -18.06 -16.34
N ASN A 107 -3.29 -16.77 -16.21
CA ASN A 107 -3.22 -15.80 -17.29
C ASN A 107 -2.54 -14.49 -16.81
N ILE A 108 -2.31 -13.59 -17.75
CA ILE A 108 -1.67 -12.30 -17.54
C ILE A 108 -2.64 -11.24 -18.03
N ILE A 109 -2.98 -10.28 -17.19
CA ILE A 109 -3.86 -9.16 -17.52
C ILE A 109 -3.04 -7.89 -17.47
N VAL A 110 -2.76 -7.33 -18.65
CA VAL A 110 -1.99 -6.10 -18.82
C VAL A 110 -2.96 -4.94 -19.00
N ILE A 111 -2.90 -3.96 -18.13
CA ILE A 111 -3.73 -2.77 -18.19
C ILE A 111 -2.86 -1.60 -18.66
N ASP A 112 -2.92 -1.30 -19.96
CA ASP A 112 -2.19 -0.20 -20.57
C ASP A 112 -2.97 1.11 -20.41
N ASN A 113 -2.51 1.91 -19.45
CA ASN A 113 -3.18 3.15 -19.07
C ASN A 113 -2.84 4.30 -20.02
N HIS A 114 -3.16 4.13 -21.31
CA HIS A 114 -2.95 5.13 -22.37
C HIS A 114 -1.47 5.49 -22.62
N SER A 115 -0.63 4.49 -22.78
CA SER A 115 0.79 4.70 -23.12
C SER A 115 0.95 5.39 -24.49
N THR A 116 2.02 6.17 -24.62
CA THR A 116 2.31 6.98 -25.82
C THR A 116 3.75 6.83 -26.32
N ASP A 117 4.52 5.92 -25.74
CA ASP A 117 5.96 5.74 -26.01
C ASP A 117 6.29 4.49 -26.85
N GLY A 118 5.26 3.80 -27.38
CA GLY A 118 5.43 2.52 -28.08
C GLY A 118 5.14 1.29 -27.18
N THR A 119 4.74 1.50 -25.93
CA THR A 119 4.38 0.41 -25.00
C THR A 119 3.18 -0.38 -25.52
N THR A 120 2.15 0.29 -26.07
CA THR A 120 0.93 -0.35 -26.60
C THR A 120 1.31 -1.32 -27.72
N GLU A 121 2.13 -0.88 -28.66
CA GLU A 121 2.59 -1.69 -29.80
C GLU A 121 3.47 -2.88 -29.31
N ALA A 122 4.26 -2.68 -28.26
CA ALA A 122 5.03 -3.76 -27.66
C ALA A 122 4.14 -4.83 -27.03
N ILE A 123 3.01 -4.44 -26.41
CA ILE A 123 2.05 -5.40 -25.82
C ILE A 123 1.24 -6.09 -26.92
N GLU A 124 0.90 -5.41 -28.02
CA GLU A 124 0.15 -5.99 -29.14
C GLU A 124 0.87 -7.19 -29.79
N GLN A 125 2.18 -7.33 -29.61
CA GLN A 125 2.92 -8.51 -30.08
C GLN A 125 2.43 -9.82 -29.44
N TYR A 126 1.76 -9.73 -28.28
CA TYR A 126 1.20 -10.88 -27.56
C TYR A 126 -0.27 -11.14 -27.89
N LYS A 127 -0.90 -10.43 -28.82
CA LYS A 127 -2.35 -10.53 -29.13
C LYS A 127 -2.81 -11.94 -29.48
N ASP A 128 -1.93 -12.76 -30.08
CA ASP A 128 -2.23 -14.14 -30.47
C ASP A 128 -1.93 -15.15 -29.33
N ASN A 129 -1.44 -14.69 -28.20
CA ASN A 129 -1.22 -15.52 -27.01
C ASN A 129 -2.45 -15.50 -26.11
N SER A 130 -3.20 -16.58 -26.10
CA SER A 130 -4.45 -16.70 -25.32
C SER A 130 -4.28 -16.54 -23.81
N SER A 131 -3.05 -16.59 -23.28
CA SER A 131 -2.76 -16.36 -21.88
C SER A 131 -2.52 -14.89 -21.55
N VAL A 132 -2.47 -13.99 -22.53
CA VAL A 132 -2.25 -12.54 -22.33
C VAL A 132 -3.49 -11.78 -22.73
N ILE A 133 -4.01 -11.00 -21.80
CA ILE A 133 -5.16 -10.13 -22.00
C ILE A 133 -4.65 -8.70 -21.95
N HIS A 134 -4.80 -7.96 -23.03
CA HIS A 134 -4.44 -6.55 -23.12
C HIS A 134 -5.68 -5.70 -23.02
N ILE A 135 -5.69 -4.76 -22.07
CA ILE A 135 -6.81 -3.84 -21.83
C ILE A 135 -6.30 -2.41 -21.88
N ILE A 136 -6.91 -1.60 -22.71
CA ILE A 136 -6.79 -0.13 -22.66
C ILE A 136 -8.07 0.40 -22.03
N PRO A 137 -8.01 1.08 -20.87
CA PRO A 137 -9.19 1.60 -20.18
C PRO A 137 -9.94 2.62 -21.04
N GLU A 138 -11.25 2.68 -20.91
CA GLU A 138 -12.03 3.81 -21.47
C GLU A 138 -11.78 5.11 -20.68
N ARG A 139 -11.54 4.98 -19.38
CA ARG A 139 -11.26 6.11 -18.48
C ARG A 139 -9.80 6.51 -18.56
N THR A 140 -9.54 7.82 -18.53
CA THR A 140 -8.18 8.42 -18.58
C THR A 140 -7.68 8.93 -17.22
N ASP A 141 -8.49 8.76 -16.16
CA ASP A 141 -8.19 9.23 -14.79
C ASP A 141 -7.81 8.10 -13.83
N LEU A 142 -7.42 6.93 -14.38
CA LEU A 142 -7.01 5.82 -13.55
C LEU A 142 -5.58 6.03 -13.02
N GLY A 143 -5.41 5.84 -11.71
CA GLY A 143 -4.12 5.55 -11.10
C GLY A 143 -3.82 4.05 -11.16
N ILE A 144 -2.71 3.64 -10.56
CA ILE A 144 -2.32 2.21 -10.45
C ILE A 144 -3.44 1.40 -9.81
N GLY A 145 -4.05 1.90 -8.73
CA GLY A 145 -5.17 1.22 -8.07
C GLY A 145 -6.42 1.11 -8.92
N GLY A 146 -6.70 2.10 -9.79
CA GLY A 146 -7.78 2.02 -10.77
C GLY A 146 -7.55 0.94 -11.82
N CYS A 147 -6.33 0.83 -12.33
CA CYS A 147 -5.90 -0.25 -13.24
C CYS A 147 -6.03 -1.62 -12.56
N TRP A 148 -5.63 -1.73 -11.29
CA TRP A 148 -5.84 -2.94 -10.50
C TRP A 148 -7.30 -3.35 -10.42
N ASN A 149 -8.20 -2.40 -10.11
CA ASN A 149 -9.64 -2.70 -10.07
C ASN A 149 -10.16 -3.20 -11.42
N LEU A 150 -9.70 -2.62 -12.53
CA LEU A 150 -10.11 -3.05 -13.85
C LEU A 150 -9.66 -4.50 -14.12
N GLY A 151 -8.38 -4.82 -13.85
CA GLY A 151 -7.84 -6.17 -14.02
C GLY A 151 -8.52 -7.21 -13.12
N VAL A 152 -8.70 -6.89 -11.84
CA VAL A 152 -9.31 -7.79 -10.85
C VAL A 152 -10.80 -8.05 -11.15
N ASN A 153 -11.52 -7.07 -11.69
CA ASN A 153 -12.93 -7.24 -12.08
C ASN A 153 -13.11 -7.84 -13.49
N HIS A 154 -12.03 -8.08 -14.23
CA HIS A 154 -12.13 -8.75 -15.52
C HIS A 154 -12.73 -10.16 -15.35
N PRO A 155 -13.65 -10.61 -16.23
CA PRO A 155 -14.29 -11.92 -16.11
C PRO A 155 -13.33 -13.10 -16.03
N GLN A 156 -12.18 -13.00 -16.72
CA GLN A 156 -11.15 -14.03 -16.74
C GLN A 156 -10.07 -13.83 -15.66
N CYS A 157 -10.26 -12.90 -14.69
CA CYS A 157 -9.35 -12.80 -13.56
C CYS A 157 -9.42 -14.06 -12.70
N GLY A 158 -8.28 -14.63 -12.40
CA GLY A 158 -8.14 -15.86 -11.61
C GLY A 158 -8.52 -15.69 -10.14
N ARG A 159 -8.56 -16.83 -9.44
CA ARG A 159 -8.84 -16.90 -7.99
C ARG A 159 -7.87 -16.06 -7.17
N PHE A 160 -6.62 -15.97 -7.58
CA PHE A 160 -5.59 -15.15 -6.96
C PHE A 160 -5.08 -14.11 -7.96
N ALA A 161 -5.14 -12.84 -7.57
CA ALA A 161 -4.55 -11.74 -8.32
C ALA A 161 -3.13 -11.47 -7.80
N VAL A 162 -2.13 -11.59 -8.67
CA VAL A 162 -0.70 -11.52 -8.31
C VAL A 162 -0.06 -10.32 -8.97
N GLN A 163 0.66 -9.51 -8.20
CA GLN A 163 1.35 -8.33 -8.69
C GLN A 163 2.54 -8.68 -9.57
N LEU A 164 2.67 -7.92 -10.66
CA LEU A 164 3.92 -7.68 -11.34
C LEU A 164 3.95 -6.24 -11.87
N ASP A 165 4.92 -5.45 -11.44
CA ASP A 165 5.09 -4.10 -11.96
C ASP A 165 5.74 -4.16 -13.35
N SER A 166 5.38 -3.25 -14.23
CA SER A 166 5.75 -3.30 -15.65
C SER A 166 7.24 -3.05 -15.94
N ASP A 167 8.03 -2.77 -14.93
CA ASP A 167 9.48 -2.60 -14.99
C ASP A 167 10.26 -3.62 -14.15
N ASP A 168 9.57 -4.58 -13.52
CA ASP A 168 10.13 -5.59 -12.65
C ASP A 168 9.97 -7.01 -13.23
N LEU A 169 10.55 -8.02 -12.56
CA LEU A 169 10.49 -9.42 -12.97
C LEU A 169 10.26 -10.36 -11.79
N TYR A 170 9.64 -11.50 -12.05
CA TYR A 170 9.73 -12.62 -11.13
C TYR A 170 11.14 -13.22 -11.15
N SER A 171 11.64 -13.57 -9.97
CA SER A 171 13.03 -14.05 -9.82
C SER A 171 13.26 -15.49 -10.30
N SER A 172 12.18 -16.29 -10.39
CA SER A 172 12.26 -17.71 -10.76
C SER A 172 10.98 -18.19 -11.44
N PRO A 173 11.06 -19.32 -12.20
CA PRO A 173 9.89 -19.88 -12.88
C PRO A 173 8.83 -20.47 -11.94
N ASP A 174 9.11 -20.68 -10.68
CA ASP A 174 8.21 -21.28 -9.68
C ASP A 174 7.54 -20.24 -8.74
N THR A 175 7.70 -18.97 -9.04
CA THR A 175 7.19 -17.87 -8.19
C THR A 175 5.66 -17.96 -8.01
N LEU A 176 4.89 -18.14 -9.09
CA LEU A 176 3.43 -18.27 -9.00
C LEU A 176 3.00 -19.52 -8.22
N GLN A 177 3.68 -20.65 -8.44
CA GLN A 177 3.42 -21.88 -7.69
C GLN A 177 3.59 -21.64 -6.18
N LYS A 178 4.74 -21.10 -5.78
CA LYS A 178 5.04 -20.80 -4.37
C LYS A 178 3.99 -19.89 -3.73
N ILE A 179 3.51 -18.89 -4.47
CA ILE A 179 2.49 -17.95 -3.98
C ILE A 179 1.16 -18.66 -3.75
N VAL A 180 0.69 -19.45 -4.72
CA VAL A 180 -0.58 -20.16 -4.61
C VAL A 180 -0.52 -21.24 -3.53
N ASP A 181 0.58 -21.96 -3.43
CA ASP A 181 0.79 -22.96 -2.37
C ASP A 181 0.75 -22.32 -0.98
N LYS A 182 1.31 -21.10 -0.82
CA LYS A 182 1.26 -20.36 0.43
C LYS A 182 -0.18 -19.98 0.81
N PHE A 183 -1.02 -19.53 -0.15
CA PHE A 183 -2.44 -19.29 0.11
C PHE A 183 -3.14 -20.55 0.63
N ARG A 184 -2.91 -21.69 -0.05
CA ARG A 184 -3.53 -22.96 0.29
C ARG A 184 -3.05 -23.49 1.65
N GLN A 185 -1.75 -23.36 1.93
CA GLN A 185 -1.13 -23.82 3.17
C GLN A 185 -1.60 -23.01 4.39
N GLU A 186 -1.65 -21.68 4.29
CA GLU A 186 -1.92 -20.80 5.43
C GLU A 186 -3.37 -20.32 5.49
N GLN A 187 -4.19 -20.61 4.47
CA GLN A 187 -5.58 -20.13 4.37
C GLN A 187 -5.67 -18.61 4.65
N CYS A 188 -4.78 -17.87 4.00
CA CYS A 188 -4.64 -16.43 4.16
C CYS A 188 -5.33 -15.66 3.04
N ALA A 189 -5.58 -14.37 3.26
CA ALA A 189 -6.26 -13.50 2.30
C ALA A 189 -5.30 -12.76 1.36
N MET A 190 -4.06 -12.66 1.76
CA MET A 190 -2.99 -11.99 1.03
C MET A 190 -1.69 -12.75 1.26
N VAL A 191 -0.84 -12.79 0.25
CA VAL A 191 0.54 -13.29 0.36
C VAL A 191 1.49 -12.19 -0.04
N ILE A 192 2.57 -12.04 0.71
CA ILE A 192 3.63 -11.07 0.44
C ILE A 192 4.96 -11.79 0.35
N GLY A 193 5.66 -11.57 -0.74
CA GLY A 193 6.98 -12.13 -0.99
C GLY A 193 8.12 -11.23 -0.52
N THR A 194 9.30 -11.64 -0.92
CA THR A 194 10.58 -10.97 -0.70
C THR A 194 11.15 -10.56 -2.05
N TYR A 195 11.79 -9.40 -2.13
CA TYR A 195 12.38 -8.93 -3.37
C TYR A 195 13.85 -8.58 -3.23
N GLN A 196 14.56 -8.70 -4.35
CA GLN A 196 15.94 -8.27 -4.52
C GLN A 196 15.96 -6.94 -5.24
N MET A 197 16.64 -5.94 -4.68
CA MET A 197 16.92 -4.69 -5.35
C MET A 197 17.97 -4.93 -6.45
N THR A 198 17.71 -4.46 -7.66
CA THR A 198 18.62 -4.59 -8.80
C THR A 198 18.76 -3.27 -9.56
N ASN A 199 19.86 -3.12 -10.33
CA ASN A 199 19.96 -2.07 -11.33
C ASN A 199 19.18 -2.45 -12.60
N PHE A 200 19.28 -1.64 -13.66
CA PHE A 200 18.58 -1.91 -14.93
C PHE A 200 19.01 -3.23 -15.57
N SER A 201 20.25 -3.61 -15.41
CA SER A 201 20.83 -4.87 -15.94
C SER A 201 20.57 -6.09 -15.04
N LEU A 202 19.69 -5.94 -14.01
CA LEU A 202 19.32 -6.97 -13.04
C LEU A 202 20.47 -7.42 -12.11
N GLU A 203 21.53 -6.62 -12.01
CA GLU A 203 22.58 -6.88 -11.04
C GLU A 203 22.15 -6.37 -9.65
N PRO A 204 22.41 -7.14 -8.58
CA PRO A 204 22.04 -6.72 -7.22
C PRO A 204 22.68 -5.40 -6.80
N ILE A 205 21.88 -4.52 -6.17
CA ILE A 205 22.36 -3.25 -5.61
C ILE A 205 21.92 -3.11 -4.14
N PRO A 206 22.62 -2.31 -3.33
CA PRO A 206 22.18 -2.01 -1.97
C PRO A 206 20.76 -1.43 -1.92
N PRO A 207 19.98 -1.73 -0.85
CA PRO A 207 20.35 -2.53 0.32
C PRO A 207 20.30 -4.06 0.12
N GLY A 208 20.06 -4.56 -1.09
CA GLY A 208 20.05 -5.97 -1.39
C GLY A 208 18.66 -6.58 -1.28
N VAL A 209 18.52 -7.61 -0.48
CA VAL A 209 17.24 -8.31 -0.27
C VAL A 209 16.39 -7.57 0.74
N ILE A 210 15.12 -7.37 0.41
CA ILE A 210 14.10 -6.76 1.27
C ILE A 210 13.08 -7.84 1.62
N ASP A 211 13.18 -8.39 2.82
CA ASP A 211 12.41 -9.55 3.26
C ASP A 211 11.31 -9.24 4.28
N HIS A 212 11.30 -8.03 4.84
CA HIS A 212 10.31 -7.62 5.84
C HIS A 212 10.14 -8.61 7.00
N LYS A 213 11.24 -9.16 7.52
CA LYS A 213 11.23 -10.05 8.70
C LYS A 213 10.75 -9.39 9.98
N GLU A 214 10.58 -8.07 9.98
CA GLU A 214 9.88 -7.37 11.05
C GLU A 214 8.38 -7.70 11.11
N TRP A 215 7.81 -8.27 10.06
CA TRP A 215 6.47 -8.82 10.09
C TRP A 215 6.47 -10.17 10.79
N THR A 216 5.81 -10.26 11.93
CA THR A 216 5.62 -11.50 12.67
C THR A 216 4.14 -11.90 12.68
N SER A 217 3.85 -13.19 12.85
CA SER A 217 2.48 -13.71 12.85
C SER A 217 1.63 -13.21 14.03
N ASP A 218 2.28 -12.84 15.13
CA ASP A 218 1.63 -12.35 16.34
C ASP A 218 1.41 -10.84 16.36
N ASN A 219 2.33 -10.04 15.78
CA ASN A 219 2.27 -8.58 15.87
C ASN A 219 2.44 -7.84 14.54
N GLY A 220 2.72 -8.53 13.44
CA GLY A 220 2.93 -7.88 12.13
C GLY A 220 1.77 -6.99 11.71
N HIS A 221 0.52 -7.42 11.95
CA HIS A 221 -0.68 -6.66 11.66
C HIS A 221 -0.77 -5.32 12.45
N ASN A 222 -0.22 -5.24 13.66
CA ASN A 222 -0.10 -3.99 14.40
C ASN A 222 1.09 -3.16 13.92
N ASN A 223 2.23 -3.82 13.68
CA ASN A 223 3.45 -3.18 13.22
C ASN A 223 3.29 -2.58 11.81
N ALA A 224 2.41 -3.10 10.98
CA ALA A 224 2.06 -2.56 9.65
C ALA A 224 1.70 -1.06 9.66
N LEU A 225 1.08 -0.57 10.75
CA LEU A 225 0.78 0.86 10.91
C LEU A 225 2.04 1.74 11.04
N ARG A 226 3.18 1.17 11.39
CA ARG A 226 4.44 1.90 11.63
C ARG A 226 5.35 1.93 10.41
N ILE A 227 5.28 0.91 9.57
CA ILE A 227 6.17 0.73 8.42
C ILE A 227 5.60 1.41 7.16
N ASN A 228 6.43 1.60 6.14
CA ASN A 228 6.04 2.31 4.93
C ASN A 228 5.61 1.42 3.77
N GLY A 229 5.85 0.14 3.84
CA GLY A 229 5.49 -0.83 2.81
C GLY A 229 5.47 -2.23 3.38
N LEU A 230 4.91 -3.17 2.65
CA LEU A 230 4.71 -4.54 3.11
C LEU A 230 5.56 -5.57 2.34
N GLY A 231 6.24 -5.17 1.28
CA GLY A 231 7.05 -6.04 0.44
C GLY A 231 6.45 -6.26 -0.96
N ALA A 232 7.13 -7.09 -1.77
CA ALA A 232 6.73 -7.50 -3.11
C ALA A 232 7.23 -8.94 -3.40
N PRO A 233 6.59 -9.69 -4.34
CA PRO A 233 5.31 -9.37 -4.93
C PRO A 233 4.18 -9.51 -3.92
N ARG A 234 3.07 -8.85 -4.17
CA ARG A 234 1.83 -8.97 -3.38
C ARG A 234 0.82 -9.78 -4.17
N ALA A 235 0.15 -10.70 -3.51
CA ALA A 235 -0.93 -11.47 -4.10
C ALA A 235 -2.15 -11.44 -3.19
N PHE A 236 -3.33 -11.50 -3.79
CA PHE A 236 -4.60 -11.30 -3.10
C PHE A 236 -5.62 -12.35 -3.51
N PHE A 237 -6.44 -12.77 -2.58
CA PHE A 237 -7.64 -13.55 -2.89
C PHE A 237 -8.64 -12.63 -3.60
N THR A 238 -8.92 -12.93 -4.87
CA THR A 238 -9.70 -12.07 -5.78
C THR A 238 -11.10 -11.71 -5.26
N PRO A 239 -11.91 -12.62 -4.69
CA PRO A 239 -13.22 -12.26 -4.14
C PRO A 239 -13.13 -11.17 -3.08
N LEU A 240 -12.21 -11.30 -2.12
CA LEU A 240 -12.01 -10.30 -1.10
C LEU A 240 -11.50 -8.97 -1.66
N LEU A 241 -10.60 -9.02 -2.65
CA LEU A 241 -10.08 -7.79 -3.27
C LEU A 241 -11.17 -7.03 -4.03
N ARG A 242 -12.11 -7.75 -4.67
CA ARG A 242 -13.31 -7.17 -5.30
C ARG A 242 -14.24 -6.48 -4.29
N GLU A 243 -14.38 -7.05 -3.09
CA GLU A 243 -15.17 -6.47 -2.00
C GLU A 243 -14.52 -5.20 -1.44
N ILE A 244 -13.22 -5.27 -1.10
CA ILE A 244 -12.47 -4.15 -0.48
C ILE A 244 -12.29 -3.01 -1.47
N ARG A 245 -12.00 -3.30 -2.72
CA ARG A 245 -11.61 -2.41 -3.82
C ARG A 245 -10.28 -1.69 -3.55
N VAL A 246 -9.51 -1.52 -4.60
CA VAL A 246 -8.23 -0.80 -4.56
C VAL A 246 -8.51 0.71 -4.65
N PRO A 247 -7.96 1.56 -3.78
CA PRO A 247 -8.08 3.01 -3.95
C PRO A 247 -7.51 3.46 -5.29
N ASN A 248 -8.26 4.30 -6.04
CA ASN A 248 -7.81 4.82 -7.33
C ASN A 248 -6.73 5.90 -7.16
N THR A 249 -5.52 5.46 -6.87
CA THR A 249 -4.34 6.31 -6.69
C THR A 249 -3.11 5.57 -7.23
N SER A 250 -2.02 6.31 -7.45
CA SER A 250 -0.73 5.74 -7.89
C SER A 250 0.31 5.70 -6.76
N TYR A 251 -0.11 5.82 -5.51
CA TYR A 251 0.77 5.72 -4.35
C TYR A 251 -0.02 5.30 -3.11
N GLY A 252 0.45 4.26 -2.42
CA GLY A 252 -0.12 3.78 -1.17
C GLY A 252 -1.43 3.00 -1.30
N GLU A 253 -1.88 2.67 -2.51
CA GLU A 253 -3.02 1.80 -2.79
C GLU A 253 -2.82 0.40 -2.21
N ASP A 254 -1.61 -0.12 -2.36
CA ASP A 254 -1.15 -1.40 -1.82
C ASP A 254 -1.09 -1.40 -0.29
N TYR A 255 -0.60 -0.29 0.29
CA TYR A 255 -0.54 -0.11 1.73
C TYR A 255 -1.94 -0.04 2.35
N ALA A 256 -2.87 0.64 1.69
CA ALA A 256 -4.28 0.69 2.10
C ALA A 256 -4.90 -0.71 2.14
N LEU A 257 -4.66 -1.54 1.11
CA LEU A 257 -5.12 -2.93 1.06
C LEU A 257 -4.52 -3.77 2.17
N GLY A 258 -3.20 -3.71 2.34
CA GLY A 258 -2.51 -4.46 3.38
C GLY A 258 -3.01 -4.13 4.79
N LEU A 259 -3.26 -2.86 5.09
CA LEU A 259 -3.87 -2.45 6.36
C LEU A 259 -5.30 -3.01 6.51
N ALA A 260 -6.15 -2.85 5.49
CA ALA A 260 -7.53 -3.32 5.51
C ALA A 260 -7.63 -4.84 5.70
N ILE A 261 -6.81 -5.60 4.97
CA ILE A 261 -6.76 -7.07 5.05
C ILE A 261 -6.21 -7.50 6.42
N SER A 262 -5.09 -6.92 6.87
CA SER A 262 -4.42 -7.28 8.12
C SER A 262 -5.28 -7.07 9.36
N ARG A 263 -6.34 -6.28 9.26
CA ARG A 263 -7.31 -6.05 10.34
C ARG A 263 -8.12 -7.29 10.67
N ARG A 264 -8.44 -8.11 9.66
CA ARG A 264 -9.39 -9.23 9.79
C ARG A 264 -8.83 -10.58 9.39
N PHE A 265 -7.85 -10.61 8.49
CA PHE A 265 -7.37 -11.83 7.87
C PHE A 265 -5.86 -12.01 8.03
N PRO A 266 -5.38 -13.26 8.09
CA PRO A 266 -3.96 -13.54 8.09
C PRO A 266 -3.34 -13.16 6.74
N ILE A 267 -2.07 -12.75 6.79
CA ILE A 267 -1.23 -12.48 5.63
C ILE A 267 -0.07 -13.49 5.63
N GLY A 268 0.02 -14.28 4.59
CA GLY A 268 1.12 -15.24 4.39
C GLY A 268 2.41 -14.52 3.96
N ARG A 269 3.54 -15.05 4.39
CA ARG A 269 4.87 -14.50 4.06
C ARG A 269 5.74 -15.55 3.40
N ILE A 270 6.44 -15.13 2.32
CA ILE A 270 7.47 -15.94 1.66
C ILE A 270 8.79 -15.18 1.73
N TYR A 271 9.78 -15.80 2.38
CA TYR A 271 11.10 -15.19 2.60
C TYR A 271 12.12 -15.52 1.49
N ASP A 272 11.79 -16.44 0.59
CA ASP A 272 12.55 -16.64 -0.64
C ASP A 272 12.40 -15.39 -1.51
N VAL A 273 13.46 -15.03 -2.22
CA VAL A 273 13.38 -13.94 -3.20
C VAL A 273 12.51 -14.39 -4.36
N LEU A 274 11.36 -13.76 -4.51
CA LEU A 274 10.39 -14.02 -5.57
C LEU A 274 10.37 -12.97 -6.67
N TYR A 275 11.03 -11.84 -6.45
CA TYR A 275 10.85 -10.65 -7.25
C TYR A 275 12.15 -9.86 -7.39
N LEU A 276 12.43 -9.37 -8.59
CA LEU A 276 13.55 -8.50 -8.90
C LEU A 276 13.02 -7.09 -9.11
N CYS A 277 13.25 -6.23 -8.12
CA CYS A 277 12.84 -4.83 -8.16
C CYS A 277 13.91 -4.02 -8.87
N ARG A 278 13.63 -3.63 -10.12
CA ARG A 278 14.55 -2.91 -10.99
C ARG A 278 14.56 -1.42 -10.67
N ARG A 279 15.74 -0.89 -10.32
CA ARG A 279 15.92 0.55 -10.06
C ARG A 279 16.59 1.23 -11.24
N TRP A 280 15.91 2.24 -11.76
CA TRP A 280 16.34 3.02 -12.91
C TRP A 280 15.66 4.41 -12.93
N GLU A 281 16.07 5.27 -13.86
CA GLU A 281 15.55 6.64 -13.97
C GLU A 281 14.06 6.74 -14.29
N GLY A 282 13.47 5.68 -14.86
CA GLY A 282 12.04 5.61 -15.18
C GLY A 282 11.12 5.20 -14.04
N ASN A 283 11.65 4.82 -12.87
CA ASN A 283 10.79 4.48 -11.74
C ASN A 283 9.96 5.70 -11.29
N SER A 284 8.70 5.46 -10.94
CA SER A 284 7.76 6.51 -10.53
C SER A 284 8.17 7.28 -9.27
N ASP A 285 9.08 6.72 -8.47
CA ASP A 285 9.64 7.29 -7.25
C ASP A 285 11.11 7.76 -7.37
N ALA A 286 11.70 7.69 -8.57
CA ALA A 286 13.14 8.00 -8.77
C ALA A 286 13.49 9.47 -8.49
N ALA A 287 12.59 10.42 -8.78
CA ALA A 287 12.83 11.85 -8.63
C ALA A 287 11.55 12.58 -8.18
N LEU A 288 11.17 12.39 -6.91
CA LEU A 288 10.01 13.09 -6.35
C LEU A 288 10.41 14.48 -5.85
N SER A 289 9.61 15.51 -6.18
CA SER A 289 9.72 16.81 -5.51
C SER A 289 9.34 16.69 -4.03
N ILE A 290 9.80 17.65 -3.22
CA ILE A 290 9.46 17.71 -1.78
C ILE A 290 7.94 17.76 -1.60
N GLU A 291 7.23 18.56 -2.41
CA GLU A 291 5.79 18.69 -2.35
C GLU A 291 5.06 17.36 -2.66
N LYS A 292 5.56 16.60 -3.65
CA LYS A 292 5.00 15.29 -3.98
C LYS A 292 5.29 14.27 -2.88
N THR A 293 6.50 14.29 -2.32
CA THR A 293 6.88 13.44 -1.18
C THR A 293 6.00 13.73 0.03
N ASN A 294 5.78 15.00 0.36
CA ASN A 294 4.92 15.39 1.47
C ASN A 294 3.47 14.97 1.25
N ARG A 295 2.91 15.18 0.05
CA ARG A 295 1.56 14.69 -0.26
C ARG A 295 1.43 13.18 -0.13
N ASN A 296 2.43 12.44 -0.56
CA ASN A 296 2.47 10.98 -0.42
C ASN A 296 2.49 10.57 1.05
N ASN A 297 3.28 11.25 1.88
CA ASN A 297 3.34 11.00 3.31
C ASN A 297 2.01 11.34 4.01
N ASP A 298 1.42 12.49 3.70
CA ASP A 298 0.11 12.91 4.23
C ASP A 298 -0.98 11.89 3.86
N TYR A 299 -0.95 11.38 2.63
CA TYR A 299 -1.89 10.34 2.21
C TYR A 299 -1.71 9.06 3.05
N LYS A 300 -0.49 8.55 3.21
CA LYS A 300 -0.23 7.38 4.07
C LYS A 300 -0.62 7.62 5.52
N ASP A 301 -0.38 8.79 6.05
CA ASP A 301 -0.79 9.13 7.42
C ASP A 301 -2.31 9.21 7.57
N SER A 302 -3.02 9.65 6.55
CA SER A 302 -4.48 9.57 6.52
C SER A 302 -4.99 8.14 6.53
N LEU A 303 -4.35 7.23 5.78
CA LEU A 303 -4.67 5.78 5.80
C LEU A 303 -4.45 5.17 7.18
N ARG A 304 -3.31 5.49 7.84
CA ARG A 304 -3.01 5.05 9.21
C ARG A 304 -4.06 5.55 10.21
N THR A 305 -4.46 6.79 10.06
CA THR A 305 -5.48 7.43 10.90
C THR A 305 -6.83 6.73 10.76
N LEU A 306 -7.26 6.47 9.52
CA LEU A 306 -8.48 5.72 9.23
C LEU A 306 -8.43 4.30 9.80
N GLU A 307 -7.29 3.63 9.64
CA GLU A 307 -7.10 2.28 10.15
C GLU A 307 -7.16 2.24 11.69
N ILE A 308 -6.51 3.18 12.38
CA ILE A 308 -6.60 3.31 13.85
C ILE A 308 -8.06 3.50 14.28
N ALA A 309 -8.83 4.32 13.58
CA ALA A 309 -10.24 4.52 13.86
C ALA A 309 -11.03 3.22 13.74
N LYS A 310 -10.82 2.48 12.64
CA LYS A 310 -11.48 1.19 12.41
C LYS A 310 -11.12 0.12 13.44
N ARG A 311 -9.86 0.10 13.89
CA ARG A 311 -9.42 -0.83 14.96
C ARG A 311 -10.07 -0.53 16.30
N LYS A 312 -10.19 0.74 16.65
CA LYS A 312 -10.91 1.14 17.86
C LYS A 312 -12.39 0.72 17.81
N GLU A 313 -13.04 0.90 16.66
CA GLU A 313 -14.42 0.46 16.42
C GLU A 313 -14.56 -1.05 16.65
N LEU A 314 -13.64 -1.86 16.08
CA LEU A 314 -13.61 -3.31 16.28
C LEU A 314 -13.41 -3.70 17.74
N ASN A 315 -12.64 -2.94 18.49
CA ASN A 315 -12.42 -3.19 19.93
C ASN A 315 -13.57 -2.70 20.83
N GLY A 316 -14.70 -2.32 20.25
CA GLY A 316 -15.88 -1.86 21.00
C GLY A 316 -15.72 -0.46 21.59
N ILE A 317 -14.68 0.26 21.21
CA ILE A 317 -14.51 1.66 21.59
C ILE A 317 -15.37 2.48 20.63
N MET A 318 -16.60 2.76 21.05
CA MET A 318 -17.48 3.64 20.28
C MET A 318 -16.85 5.02 20.17
N PHE A 319 -16.61 5.45 18.94
CA PHE A 319 -16.34 6.84 18.69
C PHE A 319 -17.64 7.62 18.91
N HIS A 320 -17.63 8.46 19.90
CA HIS A 320 -18.52 9.61 19.86
C HIS A 320 -18.07 10.41 18.61
N LYS A 321 -18.93 10.47 17.60
CA LYS A 321 -18.66 11.32 16.44
C LYS A 321 -18.66 12.75 16.98
N PRO A 322 -17.50 13.41 17.15
CA PRO A 322 -17.49 14.72 17.75
C PRO A 322 -18.31 15.63 16.86
N THR A 323 -19.16 16.39 17.51
CA THR A 323 -19.89 17.45 16.87
C THR A 323 -18.95 18.64 16.65
N LEU A 324 -19.35 19.56 15.79
CA LEU A 324 -18.63 20.82 15.62
C LEU A 324 -18.54 21.57 16.98
N ASP A 325 -19.56 21.40 17.84
CA ASP A 325 -19.61 22.00 19.17
C ASP A 325 -18.56 21.43 20.13
N ASP A 326 -18.27 20.13 20.08
CA ASP A 326 -17.18 19.51 20.85
C ASP A 326 -15.83 20.13 20.45
N PHE A 327 -15.62 20.33 19.14
CA PHE A 327 -14.43 20.99 18.62
C PHE A 327 -14.30 22.45 19.10
N ILE A 328 -15.38 23.21 19.02
CA ILE A 328 -15.42 24.62 19.44
C ILE A 328 -15.20 24.74 20.94
N THR A 329 -15.76 23.83 21.73
CA THR A 329 -15.69 23.87 23.20
C THR A 329 -14.28 23.58 23.71
N ASP A 330 -13.60 22.59 23.17
CA ASP A 330 -12.24 22.21 23.58
C ASP A 330 -11.18 23.27 23.24
N ASN A 331 -11.45 24.12 22.24
CA ASN A 331 -10.46 25.08 21.74
C ASN A 331 -10.79 26.56 22.04
N ARG A 332 -11.89 26.82 22.74
CA ARG A 332 -12.34 28.22 23.04
C ARG A 332 -11.34 29.08 23.80
N SER A 333 -10.43 28.48 24.54
CA SER A 333 -9.54 29.20 25.47
C SER A 333 -8.19 29.60 24.88
N THR A 334 -7.85 29.22 23.66
CA THR A 334 -6.45 29.25 23.26
C THR A 334 -6.08 30.10 22.04
N TRP A 335 -7.05 30.57 21.16
CA TRP A 335 -6.60 31.35 19.98
C TRP A 335 -7.66 32.24 19.31
N PRO A 336 -7.38 33.55 19.18
CA PRO A 336 -8.22 34.47 18.38
C PRO A 336 -8.21 34.15 16.86
N LEU A 337 -7.12 33.66 16.33
CA LEU A 337 -6.97 33.26 14.91
C LEU A 337 -7.71 31.95 14.57
N LEU A 338 -7.96 31.08 15.57
CA LEU A 338 -8.72 29.84 15.37
C LEU A 338 -10.17 30.16 14.96
N ASN A 339 -10.76 31.24 15.46
CA ASN A 339 -12.14 31.62 15.17
C ASN A 339 -12.36 31.97 13.68
N GLN A 340 -11.38 32.52 13.00
CA GLN A 340 -11.47 32.83 11.58
C GLN A 340 -11.34 31.54 10.73
N ASN A 341 -10.39 30.70 11.08
CA ASN A 341 -10.19 29.40 10.41
C ASN A 341 -11.34 28.42 10.66
N ILE A 342 -11.98 28.49 11.84
CA ILE A 342 -13.17 27.69 12.17
C ILE A 342 -14.36 28.13 11.32
N LYS A 343 -14.60 29.42 11.14
CA LYS A 343 -15.68 29.92 10.29
C LYS A 343 -15.48 29.50 8.83
N GLU A 344 -14.26 29.54 8.31
CA GLU A 344 -13.95 29.07 6.96
C GLU A 344 -14.14 27.55 6.82
N ALA A 345 -13.71 26.77 7.82
CA ALA A 345 -13.89 25.33 7.85
C ALA A 345 -15.36 24.95 8.00
N GLN A 346 -16.13 25.70 8.79
CA GLN A 346 -17.58 25.52 8.96
C GLN A 346 -18.32 25.78 7.65
N THR A 347 -17.99 26.88 6.96
CA THR A 347 -18.58 27.22 5.66
C THR A 347 -18.26 26.15 4.61
N LYS A 348 -17.04 25.61 4.61
CA LYS A 348 -16.66 24.52 3.72
C LYS A 348 -17.38 23.20 4.04
N TYR A 349 -17.60 22.91 5.32
CA TYR A 349 -18.36 21.75 5.77
C TYR A 349 -19.85 21.85 5.40
N GLU A 350 -20.48 22.99 5.66
CA GLU A 350 -21.88 23.28 5.32
C GLU A 350 -22.12 23.21 3.79
N ASN A 351 -21.12 23.58 3.00
CA ASN A 351 -21.16 23.50 1.54
C ASN A 351 -20.76 22.11 0.98
N GLY A 352 -20.58 21.08 1.82
CA GLY A 352 -20.19 19.76 1.40
C GLY A 352 -18.76 19.65 0.82
N GLN A 353 -17.93 20.66 1.03
CA GLN A 353 -16.59 20.76 0.44
C GLN A 353 -15.49 20.12 1.29
N CYS A 354 -15.79 19.75 2.53
CA CYS A 354 -14.87 19.00 3.39
C CYS A 354 -15.60 18.21 4.47
N PHE A 355 -14.95 17.16 4.98
CA PHE A 355 -15.39 16.42 6.16
C PHE A 355 -14.41 16.64 7.29
N LEU A 356 -14.92 17.09 8.45
CA LEU A 356 -14.15 17.08 9.69
C LEU A 356 -14.28 15.71 10.34
N LYS A 357 -13.18 15.01 10.51
CA LYS A 357 -13.13 13.73 11.21
C LYS A 357 -12.18 13.84 12.37
N SER A 358 -12.67 13.62 13.58
CA SER A 358 -11.80 13.51 14.74
C SER A 358 -11.31 12.08 14.91
N VAL A 359 -10.06 11.97 15.36
CA VAL A 359 -9.46 10.70 15.79
C VAL A 359 -8.86 10.96 17.18
N GLY A 360 -9.61 10.62 18.21
CA GLY A 360 -9.30 11.02 19.59
C GLY A 360 -9.39 12.53 19.77
N ASN A 361 -8.39 13.16 20.37
CA ASN A 361 -8.31 14.61 20.53
C ASN A 361 -7.70 15.35 19.32
N TYR A 362 -7.67 14.71 18.14
CA TYR A 362 -7.12 15.28 16.91
C TYR A 362 -8.18 15.43 15.85
N TYR A 363 -8.12 16.52 15.12
CA TYR A 363 -8.96 16.77 13.96
C TYR A 363 -8.12 16.61 12.70
N VAL A 364 -8.55 15.70 11.84
CA VAL A 364 -7.96 15.53 10.52
C VAL A 364 -8.87 16.19 9.50
N HIS A 365 -8.36 17.17 8.81
CA HIS A 365 -9.05 17.81 7.70
C HIS A 365 -8.97 16.89 6.49
N ILE A 366 -10.06 16.18 6.20
CA ILE A 366 -10.16 15.35 5.01
C ILE A 366 -10.84 16.18 3.94
N LEU A 367 -10.09 16.61 2.96
CA LEU A 367 -10.67 17.19 1.75
C LEU A 367 -11.45 16.11 1.02
N PRO A 368 -12.69 16.39 0.57
CA PRO A 368 -13.42 15.44 -0.24
C PRO A 368 -12.63 15.16 -1.50
N TYR A 369 -12.54 13.89 -1.85
CA TYR A 369 -12.06 13.44 -3.15
C TYR A 369 -12.98 14.08 -4.19
N ARG A 370 -12.47 15.02 -4.98
CA ARG A 370 -13.20 15.53 -6.14
C ARG A 370 -13.15 14.43 -7.20
N GLU A 371 -14.27 13.75 -7.38
CA GLU A 371 -14.56 13.16 -8.67
C GLU A 371 -14.57 14.30 -9.70
N LYS A 372 -13.60 14.30 -10.58
CA LYS A 372 -13.62 15.06 -11.81
C LYS A 372 -13.93 14.12 -12.95
#